data_c4b951b175419e21e9b68f932fd62568
#
_entry.id   c4b951b175419e21e9b68f932fd62568
#
_cell.length_a   1.000
_cell.length_b   1.000
_cell.length_c   1.000
_cell.angle_alpha   90.00
_cell.angle_beta   90.00
_cell.angle_gamma   90.00
#
_symmetry.space_group_name_H-M   'P 1'
#
loop_
_entity.id
_entity.type
_entity.pdbx_description
1 polymer ?
#
loop_
_entity_poly.entity_id
_entity_poly.type
_entity_poly.pdbx_seq_one_letter_code
_entity_poly.pdbx_strand_id
1 'polypeptide(L)'
;MLRRYGCRGLQYRPGILIFDGTLYGRGAYTETAMTKKLTFALLALGLLACAPRPADPVDYVDPFIGTGYHGHTYPGATTPFGMVQLSPDTRAGDWDACAGYHYDDTTIDGFSHTHLSGTGCADLADILFHPTTREIVLHDGACVLQPYFFSHGDEKASCGYYAVELPGENIRVELTAAPRTGVHRYTFTGKGPRQVVVDLMHTIAEEQVDMRELRTTAPDEIAGMRRTQGWVPDQYVFFSARFSEPFADVRLLGDKQAVLTFAPDTETLTIAVGLSSVSAENARLNSVAEVPELDFDAVHARAAALWREALGDIVVEGGSRDEMVNFYTAQYHTKLTPNLMSDVNGEYRRHDQRIARMPQGGAYYSTFSLWDTFRAWNPLQTLVDTTLVNDMIRSMLDMYDITGELPIWPLASGETGTMIGYHAASVIADAYLKGIRGYDAEKALDAMIRSSNINKKGSDYYVAQGFIPSNIKRELVSCRL
;
A
#
# COMPACT_ATOMS: atom_id res chain seq x y z
N MET A 1 29.80 -2.17 -36.81
CA MET A 1 30.58 -1.00 -36.31
C MET A 1 30.29 -0.86 -34.81
N LEU A 2 30.89 -1.73 -33.99
CA LEU A 2 30.77 -1.76 -32.55
C LEU A 2 32.16 -1.70 -31.97
N ARG A 3 32.51 -0.60 -31.32
CA ARG A 3 33.70 -0.52 -30.48
C ARG A 3 33.51 0.49 -29.36
N ARG A 4 33.70 -0.02 -28.12
CA ARG A 4 34.20 0.59 -26.89
C ARG A 4 33.19 1.35 -26.03
N TYR A 5 32.73 0.68 -24.97
CA TYR A 5 32.85 1.19 -23.61
C TYR A 5 33.14 -0.01 -22.69
N GLY A 6 34.34 -0.01 -22.10
CA GLY A 6 34.78 -1.04 -21.18
C GLY A 6 34.31 -0.75 -19.77
N CYS A 7 33.41 -1.55 -19.26
CA CYS A 7 33.12 -1.62 -17.84
C CYS A 7 34.21 -2.45 -17.16
N ARG A 8 35.03 -1.82 -16.32
CA ARG A 8 35.89 -2.53 -15.36
C ARG A 8 35.05 -2.95 -14.18
N GLY A 9 35.10 -4.22 -13.84
CA GLY A 9 34.38 -4.82 -12.73
C GLY A 9 34.72 -4.21 -11.38
N LEU A 10 33.69 -3.84 -10.65
CA LEU A 10 33.77 -3.49 -9.22
C LEU A 10 33.76 -4.80 -8.41
N GLN A 11 34.91 -5.12 -7.83
CA GLN A 11 34.99 -6.13 -6.77
C GLN A 11 34.68 -5.45 -5.43
N TYR A 12 33.62 -5.87 -4.76
CA TYR A 12 33.29 -5.49 -3.40
C TYR A 12 34.29 -6.18 -2.43
N ARG A 13 35.01 -5.40 -1.65
CA ARG A 13 35.75 -5.86 -0.45
C ARG A 13 35.36 -4.98 0.74
N PRO A 14 34.94 -5.56 1.88
CA PRO A 14 34.76 -4.77 3.09
C PRO A 14 36.14 -4.35 3.62
N GLY A 15 36.33 -3.04 3.78
CA GLY A 15 37.58 -2.46 4.23
C GLY A 15 37.71 -2.51 5.75
N ILE A 16 38.61 -3.37 6.26
CA ILE A 16 39.23 -3.25 7.60
C ILE A 16 40.39 -2.31 7.46
N LEU A 17 40.37 -1.17 8.10
CA LEU A 17 41.53 -0.29 8.28
C LEU A 17 42.40 -0.84 9.40
N ILE A 18 43.49 -1.45 9.02
CA ILE A 18 44.59 -1.82 9.95
C ILE A 18 45.56 -0.63 10.01
N PHE A 19 45.65 -0.01 11.18
CA PHE A 19 46.75 0.92 11.47
C PHE A 19 48.00 0.12 11.88
N ASP A 20 49.02 0.19 11.05
CA ASP A 20 50.34 -0.35 11.36
C ASP A 20 51.06 0.58 12.35
N GLY A 21 51.32 0.08 13.52
CA GLY A 21 52.00 0.80 14.59
C GLY A 21 53.51 0.67 14.51
N THR A 22 54.17 1.69 14.01
CA THR A 22 55.62 1.84 14.17
C THR A 22 55.93 2.88 15.24
N LEU A 23 56.44 2.40 16.36
CA LEU A 23 56.98 3.20 17.47
C LEU A 23 58.29 3.89 17.02
N TYR A 24 58.29 5.21 17.01
CA TYR A 24 59.53 6.00 16.99
C TYR A 24 59.55 7.08 18.09
N GLY A 25 60.59 6.98 18.88
CA GLY A 25 61.40 8.00 19.53
C GLY A 25 60.68 9.08 20.39
N ARG A 26 60.99 9.07 21.67
CA ARG A 26 60.74 10.15 22.63
C ARG A 26 61.37 11.46 22.14
N GLY A 27 60.53 12.41 21.75
CA GLY A 27 60.88 13.82 21.60
C GLY A 27 59.92 14.64 22.47
N ALA A 28 60.51 15.54 23.28
CA ALA A 28 59.76 16.45 24.16
C ALA A 28 58.87 17.37 23.35
N TYR A 29 57.55 17.15 23.41
CA TYR A 29 56.54 18.05 22.84
C TYR A 29 56.20 19.13 23.85
N THR A 30 56.44 20.40 23.48
CA THR A 30 55.99 21.58 24.22
C THR A 30 54.47 21.65 24.26
N GLU A 31 53.86 22.05 25.38
CA GLU A 31 52.42 22.16 25.60
C GLU A 31 51.67 22.95 24.49
N THR A 32 52.32 23.87 23.82
CA THR A 32 51.78 24.69 22.73
C THR A 32 51.47 23.88 21.47
N ALA A 33 52.13 22.74 21.23
CA ALA A 33 51.89 21.90 20.04
C ALA A 33 50.70 20.96 20.23
N MET A 34 50.42 20.57 21.46
CA MET A 34 49.31 19.70 21.81
C MET A 34 47.96 20.44 21.77
N THR A 35 47.93 21.69 22.26
CA THR A 35 46.74 22.58 22.17
C THR A 35 46.36 22.92 20.74
N LYS A 36 47.33 23.22 19.87
CA LYS A 36 47.09 23.48 18.45
C LYS A 36 46.55 22.23 17.71
N LYS A 37 47.08 21.03 18.01
CA LYS A 37 46.56 19.80 17.42
C LYS A 37 45.14 19.44 17.91
N LEU A 38 44.82 19.71 19.19
CA LEU A 38 43.48 19.49 19.73
C LEU A 38 42.46 20.48 19.14
N THR A 39 42.88 21.75 18.96
CA THR A 39 42.01 22.78 18.33
C THR A 39 41.77 22.46 16.85
N PHE A 40 42.79 21.96 16.13
CA PHE A 40 42.60 21.52 14.74
C PHE A 40 41.75 20.27 14.61
N ALA A 41 41.87 19.31 15.54
CA ALA A 41 41.04 18.11 15.57
C ALA A 41 39.54 18.47 15.90
N LEU A 42 39.34 19.38 16.85
CA LEU A 42 38.01 19.88 17.19
C LEU A 42 37.37 20.71 16.04
N LEU A 43 38.18 21.53 15.33
CA LEU A 43 37.70 22.24 14.12
C LEU A 43 37.39 21.27 12.99
N ALA A 44 38.19 20.23 12.78
CA ALA A 44 37.93 19.21 11.78
C ALA A 44 36.71 18.35 12.10
N LEU A 45 36.47 18.01 13.40
CA LEU A 45 35.24 17.38 13.84
C LEU A 45 34.03 18.31 13.69
N GLY A 46 34.19 19.62 13.93
CA GLY A 46 33.13 20.61 13.73
C GLY A 46 32.75 20.80 12.25
N LEU A 47 33.73 20.70 11.35
CA LEU A 47 33.50 20.77 9.90
C LEU A 47 32.83 19.49 9.33
N LEU A 48 33.14 18.33 9.91
CA LEU A 48 32.47 17.06 9.57
C LEU A 48 31.01 17.01 10.10
N ALA A 49 30.70 17.71 11.20
CA ALA A 49 29.34 17.83 11.72
C ALA A 49 28.45 18.79 10.91
N CYS A 50 29.05 19.64 10.06
CA CYS A 50 28.36 20.59 9.18
C CYS A 50 28.28 20.12 7.71
N ALA A 51 28.72 18.89 7.37
CA ALA A 51 28.45 18.34 6.07
C ALA A 51 26.93 18.17 5.96
N PRO A 52 26.27 18.73 4.91
CA PRO A 52 24.86 18.48 4.71
C PRO A 52 24.64 16.97 4.66
N ARG A 53 23.76 16.47 5.52
CA ARG A 53 23.32 15.07 5.43
C ARG A 53 22.87 14.82 4.00
N PRO A 54 23.29 13.73 3.34
CA PRO A 54 22.66 13.35 2.09
C PRO A 54 21.16 13.38 2.31
N ALA A 55 20.41 14.03 1.42
CA ALA A 55 18.97 14.07 1.54
C ALA A 55 18.43 12.64 1.52
N ASP A 56 17.54 12.32 2.45
CA ASP A 56 16.93 11.01 2.54
C ASP A 56 16.01 10.80 1.31
N PRO A 57 16.03 9.67 0.62
CA PRO A 57 15.12 9.36 -0.47
C PRO A 57 13.64 9.69 -0.19
N VAL A 58 13.19 9.47 1.05
CA VAL A 58 11.80 9.77 1.47
C VAL A 58 11.47 11.27 1.43
N ASP A 59 12.47 12.16 1.56
CA ASP A 59 12.28 13.61 1.52
C ASP A 59 12.00 14.16 0.10
N TYR A 60 12.17 13.33 -0.91
CA TYR A 60 11.86 13.66 -2.31
C TYR A 60 10.51 13.15 -2.76
N VAL A 61 9.86 12.24 -2.03
CA VAL A 61 8.56 11.69 -2.43
C VAL A 61 7.47 12.71 -2.20
N ASP A 62 6.70 12.97 -3.24
CA ASP A 62 5.48 13.77 -3.19
C ASP A 62 4.28 12.89 -3.56
N PRO A 63 3.50 12.40 -2.57
CA PRO A 63 2.35 11.53 -2.83
C PRO A 63 1.20 12.20 -3.58
N PHE A 64 1.19 13.55 -3.70
CA PHE A 64 0.17 14.24 -4.48
C PHE A 64 0.42 14.18 -6.00
N ILE A 65 1.64 13.87 -6.45
CA ILE A 65 1.90 13.63 -7.88
C ILE A 65 1.09 12.43 -8.36
N GLY A 66 0.27 12.64 -9.38
CA GLY A 66 -0.62 11.63 -9.95
C GLY A 66 -2.03 11.58 -9.34
N THR A 67 -2.36 12.43 -8.35
CA THR A 67 -3.71 12.47 -7.75
C THR A 67 -4.69 13.36 -8.51
N GLY A 68 -4.21 14.19 -9.43
CA GLY A 68 -5.07 15.03 -10.28
C GLY A 68 -5.15 14.52 -11.72
N TYR A 69 -6.01 15.16 -12.52
CA TYR A 69 -6.26 14.79 -13.91
C TYR A 69 -6.63 13.29 -13.99
N HIS A 70 -5.99 12.51 -14.82
CA HIS A 70 -6.22 11.07 -15.01
C HIS A 70 -5.13 10.19 -14.38
N GLY A 71 -4.53 10.64 -13.28
CA GLY A 71 -3.43 9.90 -12.63
C GLY A 71 -3.88 8.72 -11.78
N HIS A 72 -5.10 8.78 -11.22
CA HIS A 72 -5.76 7.71 -10.47
C HIS A 72 -4.90 7.14 -9.32
N THR A 73 -4.27 8.02 -8.54
CA THR A 73 -3.57 7.63 -7.32
C THR A 73 -4.05 8.45 -6.12
N TYR A 74 -3.69 8.03 -4.92
CA TYR A 74 -4.14 8.62 -3.66
C TYR A 74 -2.94 9.11 -2.83
N PRO A 75 -3.10 10.17 -2.00
CA PRO A 75 -2.05 10.72 -1.17
C PRO A 75 -1.93 10.06 0.21
N GLY A 76 -2.80 9.10 0.53
CA GLY A 76 -2.98 8.53 1.84
C GLY A 76 -1.79 7.70 2.36
N ALA A 77 -1.90 7.30 3.62
CA ALA A 77 -0.88 6.54 4.32
C ALA A 77 -0.93 5.05 3.95
N THR A 78 0.20 4.51 3.50
CA THR A 78 0.40 3.08 3.26
C THR A 78 1.85 2.70 3.54
N THR A 79 2.15 1.41 3.65
CA THR A 79 3.51 0.84 3.64
C THR A 79 3.80 0.22 2.27
N PRO A 80 5.07 -0.02 1.90
CA PRO A 80 5.39 -0.73 0.67
C PRO A 80 4.62 -2.04 0.59
N PHE A 81 3.86 -2.23 -0.51
CA PHE A 81 3.06 -3.42 -0.78
C PHE A 81 2.05 -3.81 0.32
N GLY A 82 1.63 -2.86 1.17
CA GLY A 82 0.75 -3.11 2.31
C GLY A 82 -0.66 -3.57 1.90
N MET A 83 -1.35 -4.23 2.85
CA MET A 83 -2.78 -4.56 2.76
C MET A 83 -3.64 -3.31 2.94
N VAL A 84 -3.14 -2.33 3.70
CA VAL A 84 -3.86 -1.09 4.03
C VAL A 84 -3.38 0.06 3.15
N GLN A 85 -4.34 0.78 2.58
CA GLN A 85 -4.19 2.07 1.92
C GLN A 85 -5.19 3.02 2.59
N LEU A 86 -4.75 3.70 3.65
CA LEU A 86 -5.61 4.59 4.45
C LEU A 86 -5.57 6.01 3.88
N SER A 87 -6.64 6.43 3.22
CA SER A 87 -6.69 7.69 2.48
C SER A 87 -8.03 8.41 2.64
N PRO A 88 -8.08 9.74 2.43
CA PRO A 88 -9.35 10.43 2.24
C PRO A 88 -10.02 10.01 0.94
N ASP A 89 -11.36 9.95 0.97
CA ASP A 89 -12.22 9.83 -0.20
C ASP A 89 -12.84 11.20 -0.50
N THR A 90 -12.69 11.68 -1.72
CA THR A 90 -13.19 13.00 -2.15
C THR A 90 -14.20 12.91 -3.29
N ARG A 91 -14.21 11.79 -4.01
CA ARG A 91 -15.00 11.63 -5.23
C ARG A 91 -15.50 10.21 -5.40
N ALA A 92 -16.73 10.08 -5.89
CA ALA A 92 -17.33 8.81 -6.26
C ALA A 92 -18.07 8.91 -7.57
N GLY A 93 -18.31 7.79 -8.26
CA GLY A 93 -19.24 7.64 -9.36
C GLY A 93 -18.77 8.11 -10.74
N ASP A 94 -17.49 8.46 -10.92
CA ASP A 94 -16.93 8.77 -12.23
C ASP A 94 -15.60 8.03 -12.47
N TRP A 95 -15.07 8.15 -13.70
CA TRP A 95 -13.81 7.47 -14.06
C TRP A 95 -12.60 7.99 -13.28
N ASP A 96 -12.57 9.29 -12.96
CA ASP A 96 -11.48 9.89 -12.20
C ASP A 96 -11.56 9.57 -10.68
N ALA A 97 -12.65 8.92 -10.23
CA ALA A 97 -12.81 8.46 -8.86
C ALA A 97 -12.06 7.14 -8.54
N CYS A 98 -11.37 6.52 -9.50
CA CYS A 98 -10.77 5.18 -9.34
C CYS A 98 -9.90 4.99 -8.10
N ALA A 99 -9.28 6.04 -7.59
CA ALA A 99 -8.44 6.01 -6.38
C ALA A 99 -9.14 6.60 -5.14
N GLY A 100 -10.43 6.95 -5.22
CA GLY A 100 -11.19 7.60 -4.14
C GLY A 100 -10.85 9.07 -3.90
N TYR A 101 -9.64 9.50 -4.17
CA TYR A 101 -9.17 10.89 -4.02
C TYR A 101 -8.89 11.51 -5.38
N HIS A 102 -9.29 12.79 -5.54
CA HIS A 102 -8.89 13.60 -6.70
C HIS A 102 -8.46 15.01 -6.27
N TYR A 103 -7.32 15.48 -6.77
CA TYR A 103 -6.70 16.73 -6.33
C TYR A 103 -7.55 17.99 -6.60
N ASP A 104 -8.42 18.01 -7.61
CA ASP A 104 -9.28 19.17 -7.89
C ASP A 104 -10.50 19.27 -6.97
N ASP A 105 -10.71 18.29 -6.08
CA ASP A 105 -11.86 18.30 -5.18
C ASP A 105 -11.62 19.20 -3.95
N THR A 106 -12.70 19.73 -3.39
CA THR A 106 -12.68 20.63 -2.24
C THR A 106 -13.45 20.08 -1.05
N THR A 107 -13.89 18.82 -1.15
CA THR A 107 -14.62 18.12 -0.08
C THR A 107 -14.04 16.73 0.15
N ILE A 108 -14.07 16.27 1.40
CA ILE A 108 -13.72 14.91 1.82
C ILE A 108 -14.96 14.26 2.42
N ASP A 109 -15.30 13.04 1.96
CA ASP A 109 -16.43 12.26 2.49
C ASP A 109 -16.08 11.54 3.79
N GLY A 110 -14.82 11.17 3.95
CA GLY A 110 -14.27 10.46 5.10
C GLY A 110 -12.94 9.81 4.76
N PHE A 111 -12.55 8.82 5.55
CA PHE A 111 -11.25 8.14 5.44
C PHE A 111 -11.48 6.64 5.39
N SER A 112 -11.23 6.02 4.24
CA SER A 112 -11.37 4.58 4.05
C SER A 112 -10.01 3.86 4.00
N HIS A 113 -10.01 2.53 4.08
CA HIS A 113 -8.80 1.75 4.40
C HIS A 113 -8.19 1.01 3.23
N THR A 114 -8.86 1.00 2.08
CA THR A 114 -8.39 0.29 0.89
C THR A 114 -8.58 1.15 -0.36
N HIS A 115 -7.52 1.29 -1.16
CA HIS A 115 -7.57 2.10 -2.38
C HIS A 115 -6.74 1.47 -3.49
N LEU A 116 -7.19 1.64 -4.73
CA LEU A 116 -6.42 1.30 -5.92
C LEU A 116 -5.48 2.44 -6.31
N SER A 117 -4.41 2.13 -7.01
CA SER A 117 -3.47 3.10 -7.54
C SER A 117 -3.17 2.81 -9.02
N GLY A 118 -3.38 3.82 -9.87
CA GLY A 118 -3.07 3.76 -11.30
C GLY A 118 -4.04 2.90 -12.12
N THR A 119 -5.21 2.55 -11.60
CA THR A 119 -6.21 1.75 -12.32
C THR A 119 -7.22 2.63 -13.04
N GLY A 120 -7.83 2.11 -14.11
CA GLY A 120 -8.92 2.75 -14.84
C GLY A 120 -10.32 2.21 -14.48
N CYS A 121 -10.43 1.45 -13.38
CA CYS A 121 -11.69 0.98 -12.81
C CYS A 121 -11.68 1.33 -11.32
N ALA A 122 -12.76 1.93 -10.84
CA ALA A 122 -12.95 2.20 -9.43
C ALA A 122 -13.46 0.94 -8.72
N ASP A 123 -12.92 0.67 -7.53
CA ASP A 123 -13.35 -0.37 -6.60
C ASP A 123 -12.68 -0.11 -5.24
N LEU A 124 -13.02 -0.87 -4.21
CA LEU A 124 -12.48 -0.81 -2.85
C LEU A 124 -13.11 0.32 -2.01
N ALA A 125 -12.31 1.22 -1.41
CA ALA A 125 -12.74 2.24 -0.44
C ALA A 125 -13.52 1.63 0.75
N ASP A 126 -12.97 0.52 1.29
CA ASP A 126 -13.63 -0.24 2.33
C ASP A 126 -13.50 0.42 3.70
N ILE A 127 -14.59 0.33 4.50
CA ILE A 127 -14.65 0.70 5.91
C ILE A 127 -14.30 2.17 6.12
N LEU A 128 -15.28 3.05 5.87
CA LEU A 128 -15.13 4.49 6.04
C LEU A 128 -15.22 4.89 7.51
N PHE A 129 -14.29 5.74 7.95
CA PHE A 129 -14.30 6.43 9.24
C PHE A 129 -14.55 7.92 9.03
N HIS A 130 -15.54 8.46 9.76
CA HIS A 130 -15.96 9.85 9.64
C HIS A 130 -16.02 10.51 11.02
N PRO A 131 -14.92 11.19 11.48
CA PRO A 131 -14.91 11.91 12.75
C PRO A 131 -15.77 13.19 12.66
N THR A 132 -16.56 13.51 13.70
CA THR A 132 -17.38 14.72 13.68
C THR A 132 -17.60 15.32 15.06
N THR A 133 -17.76 16.64 15.09
CA THR A 133 -18.19 17.42 16.26
C THR A 133 -19.62 17.96 16.12
N ARG A 134 -20.31 17.56 15.04
CA ARG A 134 -21.70 17.94 14.78
C ARG A 134 -22.66 16.92 15.36
N GLU A 135 -23.88 17.34 15.63
CA GLU A 135 -24.95 16.41 15.97
C GLU A 135 -25.28 15.51 14.79
N ILE A 136 -25.39 14.21 15.05
CA ILE A 136 -25.73 13.20 14.07
C ILE A 136 -27.20 13.35 13.66
N VAL A 137 -27.45 13.54 12.38
CA VAL A 137 -28.78 13.53 11.75
C VAL A 137 -29.05 12.16 11.16
N LEU A 138 -30.18 11.55 11.54
CA LEU A 138 -30.62 10.28 10.99
C LEU A 138 -31.71 10.51 9.94
N HIS A 139 -31.59 9.84 8.80
CA HIS A 139 -32.64 9.72 7.79
C HIS A 139 -32.84 8.26 7.45
N ASP A 140 -34.08 7.78 7.56
CA ASP A 140 -34.46 6.37 7.33
C ASP A 140 -33.58 5.36 8.12
N GLY A 141 -33.19 5.73 9.33
CA GLY A 141 -32.41 4.88 10.22
C GLY A 141 -30.90 4.82 9.93
N ALA A 142 -30.39 5.64 9.01
CA ALA A 142 -28.96 5.77 8.72
C ALA A 142 -28.45 7.19 9.02
N CYS A 143 -27.17 7.34 9.31
CA CYS A 143 -26.50 8.64 9.41
C CYS A 143 -26.43 9.29 8.03
N VAL A 144 -26.77 10.55 7.96
CA VAL A 144 -26.48 11.41 6.80
C VAL A 144 -25.12 12.05 7.05
N LEU A 145 -24.07 11.48 6.46
CA LEU A 145 -22.74 12.05 6.52
C LEU A 145 -22.65 13.30 5.66
N GLN A 146 -22.13 14.38 6.22
CA GLN A 146 -21.91 15.63 5.50
C GLN A 146 -20.43 15.72 5.14
N PRO A 147 -20.06 15.90 3.86
CA PRO A 147 -18.67 16.02 3.48
C PRO A 147 -18.00 17.21 4.16
N TYR A 148 -16.71 17.09 4.42
CA TYR A 148 -15.91 18.15 4.97
C TYR A 148 -15.39 19.06 3.87
N PHE A 149 -15.52 20.38 4.04
CA PHE A 149 -14.81 21.34 3.19
C PHE A 149 -13.37 21.49 3.68
N PHE A 150 -12.44 21.44 2.75
CA PHE A 150 -11.00 21.61 3.01
C PHE A 150 -10.33 22.38 1.86
N SER A 151 -9.09 22.77 2.04
CA SER A 151 -8.21 23.28 0.99
C SER A 151 -6.88 22.54 1.00
N HIS A 152 -6.18 22.50 -0.15
CA HIS A 152 -4.87 21.85 -0.23
C HIS A 152 -3.81 22.51 0.66
N GLY A 153 -4.02 23.73 1.14
CA GLY A 153 -3.20 24.36 2.17
C GLY A 153 -3.36 23.73 3.56
N ASP A 154 -4.45 23.02 3.77
CA ASP A 154 -4.82 22.39 5.04
C ASP A 154 -4.35 20.94 5.12
N GLU A 155 -3.83 20.35 4.01
CA GLU A 155 -3.40 18.95 3.97
C GLU A 155 -1.89 18.80 3.75
N LYS A 156 -1.37 17.63 4.17
CA LYS A 156 0.03 17.22 3.99
C LYS A 156 0.10 15.72 3.77
N ALA A 157 0.98 15.31 2.86
CA ALA A 157 1.29 13.89 2.65
C ALA A 157 2.80 13.66 2.61
N SER A 158 3.22 12.49 3.03
CA SER A 158 4.57 11.97 2.89
C SER A 158 4.55 10.44 2.95
N CYS A 159 5.67 9.79 2.78
CA CYS A 159 5.74 8.33 2.85
C CYS A 159 5.14 7.78 4.15
N GLY A 160 4.03 7.05 4.03
CA GLY A 160 3.33 6.44 5.16
C GLY A 160 2.59 7.40 6.09
N TYR A 161 2.32 8.62 5.63
CA TYR A 161 1.62 9.63 6.43
C TYR A 161 0.76 10.55 5.58
N TYR A 162 -0.43 10.88 6.09
CA TYR A 162 -1.31 11.93 5.59
C TYR A 162 -1.89 12.71 6.75
N ALA A 163 -2.13 14.00 6.57
CA ALA A 163 -2.82 14.83 7.54
C ALA A 163 -3.67 15.89 6.86
N VAL A 164 -4.80 16.25 7.47
CA VAL A 164 -5.65 17.36 7.05
C VAL A 164 -6.30 18.05 8.24
N GLU A 165 -6.40 19.37 8.15
CA GLU A 165 -7.24 20.16 9.05
C GLU A 165 -8.65 20.23 8.48
N LEU A 166 -9.65 19.98 9.33
CA LEU A 166 -11.07 20.09 9.00
C LEU A 166 -11.68 21.30 9.73
N PRO A 167 -11.57 22.50 9.18
CA PRO A 167 -11.92 23.74 9.93
C PRO A 167 -13.39 23.77 10.35
N GLY A 168 -14.30 23.21 9.53
CA GLY A 168 -15.73 23.14 9.82
C GLY A 168 -16.08 22.23 11.01
N GLU A 169 -15.21 21.26 11.32
CA GLU A 169 -15.33 20.32 12.45
C GLU A 169 -14.43 20.71 13.63
N ASN A 170 -13.43 21.56 13.41
CA ASN A 170 -12.34 21.81 14.36
C ASN A 170 -11.64 20.50 14.76
N ILE A 171 -11.36 19.68 13.76
CA ILE A 171 -10.65 18.41 13.91
C ILE A 171 -9.41 18.45 13.02
N ARG A 172 -8.27 18.08 13.58
CA ARG A 172 -7.10 17.65 12.82
C ARG A 172 -7.13 16.15 12.70
N VAL A 173 -7.06 15.66 11.48
CA VAL A 173 -6.93 14.24 11.15
C VAL A 173 -5.50 13.96 10.75
N GLU A 174 -4.91 12.92 11.31
CA GLU A 174 -3.62 12.37 10.92
C GLU A 174 -3.76 10.87 10.69
N LEU A 175 -3.16 10.37 9.62
CA LEU A 175 -3.23 8.97 9.20
C LEU A 175 -1.82 8.42 9.03
N THR A 176 -1.61 7.18 9.49
CA THR A 176 -0.41 6.39 9.21
C THR A 176 -0.79 4.92 9.06
N ALA A 177 0.15 4.07 8.64
CA ALA A 177 -0.14 2.66 8.42
C ALA A 177 1.01 1.74 8.84
N ALA A 178 0.65 0.56 9.30
CA ALA A 178 1.46 -0.65 9.29
C ALA A 178 0.98 -1.55 8.13
N PRO A 179 1.65 -2.66 7.81
CA PRO A 179 1.31 -3.45 6.62
C PRO A 179 -0.16 -3.91 6.54
N ARG A 180 -0.81 -4.20 7.69
CA ARG A 180 -2.19 -4.69 7.76
C ARG A 180 -3.08 -3.85 8.67
N THR A 181 -2.57 -2.72 9.16
CA THR A 181 -3.26 -1.91 10.17
C THR A 181 -3.17 -0.43 9.82
N GLY A 182 -4.31 0.21 9.57
CA GLY A 182 -4.40 1.66 9.47
C GLY A 182 -4.46 2.30 10.86
N VAL A 183 -3.81 3.44 11.04
CA VAL A 183 -3.86 4.16 12.32
C VAL A 183 -4.27 5.60 12.09
N HIS A 184 -5.34 6.01 12.76
CA HIS A 184 -5.84 7.38 12.78
C HIS A 184 -5.45 8.05 14.09
N ARG A 185 -5.21 9.36 14.03
CA ARG A 185 -5.17 10.26 15.18
C ARG A 185 -6.08 11.44 14.87
N TYR A 186 -7.11 11.63 15.71
CA TYR A 186 -8.02 12.77 15.63
C TYR A 186 -7.75 13.69 16.81
N THR A 187 -7.42 14.95 16.55
CA THR A 187 -7.26 15.99 17.57
C THR A 187 -8.43 16.96 17.48
N PHE A 188 -9.22 17.01 18.53
CA PHE A 188 -10.41 17.85 18.64
C PHE A 188 -10.04 19.19 19.29
N THR A 189 -10.12 20.28 18.54
CA THR A 189 -9.76 21.63 19.03
C THR A 189 -10.97 22.50 19.35
N GLY A 190 -12.17 22.09 18.91
CA GLY A 190 -13.41 22.81 19.09
C GLY A 190 -14.28 22.32 20.25
N LYS A 191 -15.47 22.91 20.37
CA LYS A 191 -16.55 22.45 21.24
C LYS A 191 -17.50 21.58 20.41
N GLY A 192 -18.23 20.68 21.05
CA GLY A 192 -19.22 19.81 20.42
C GLY A 192 -19.00 18.34 20.83
N PRO A 193 -19.85 17.43 20.38
CA PRO A 193 -19.68 16.01 20.63
C PRO A 193 -18.35 15.51 20.03
N ARG A 194 -17.79 14.47 20.64
CA ARG A 194 -16.62 13.74 20.13
C ARG A 194 -17.11 12.45 19.56
N GLN A 195 -17.29 12.38 18.24
CA GLN A 195 -17.93 11.26 17.60
C GLN A 195 -17.13 10.75 16.41
N VAL A 196 -17.22 9.44 16.17
CA VAL A 196 -16.73 8.80 14.96
C VAL A 196 -17.87 7.95 14.41
N VAL A 197 -18.23 8.17 13.16
CA VAL A 197 -19.14 7.28 12.44
C VAL A 197 -18.29 6.28 11.65
N VAL A 198 -18.59 4.98 11.81
CA VAL A 198 -18.04 3.93 10.97
C VAL A 198 -19.13 3.51 9.99
N ASP A 199 -18.83 3.61 8.69
CA ASP A 199 -19.78 3.32 7.63
C ASP A 199 -19.31 2.15 6.76
N LEU A 200 -20.10 1.09 6.73
CA LEU A 200 -19.87 -0.09 5.89
C LEU A 200 -20.57 0.01 4.52
N MET A 201 -21.35 1.07 4.30
CA MET A 201 -22.10 1.26 3.04
C MET A 201 -21.37 2.16 2.05
N HIS A 202 -20.32 2.84 2.47
CA HIS A 202 -19.54 3.73 1.60
C HIS A 202 -18.95 2.97 0.42
N THR A 203 -19.09 3.52 -0.78
CA THR A 203 -18.50 3.02 -2.03
C THR A 203 -18.09 4.21 -2.91
N ILE A 204 -17.11 4.02 -3.76
CA ILE A 204 -16.64 5.04 -4.73
C ILE A 204 -17.08 4.74 -6.17
N ALA A 205 -17.65 3.55 -6.40
CA ALA A 205 -18.21 3.14 -7.68
C ALA A 205 -19.61 2.51 -7.51
N GLU A 206 -20.01 1.64 -8.42
CA GLU A 206 -21.32 0.97 -8.38
C GLU A 206 -21.29 -0.38 -7.63
N GLU A 207 -20.37 -0.55 -6.67
CA GLU A 207 -20.25 -1.77 -5.89
C GLU A 207 -21.51 -1.99 -5.04
N GLN A 208 -21.95 -3.24 -4.97
CA GLN A 208 -23.04 -3.66 -4.11
C GLN A 208 -22.49 -4.22 -2.79
N VAL A 209 -22.85 -3.61 -1.68
CA VAL A 209 -22.55 -4.13 -0.35
C VAL A 209 -23.69 -5.04 0.09
N ASP A 210 -23.53 -6.35 -0.05
CA ASP A 210 -24.62 -7.33 0.15
C ASP A 210 -24.55 -8.11 1.47
N MET A 211 -23.37 -8.19 2.10
CA MET A 211 -23.19 -8.78 3.44
C MET A 211 -22.44 -7.82 4.35
N ARG A 212 -22.90 -7.68 5.56
CA ARG A 212 -22.30 -6.81 6.58
C ARG A 212 -22.49 -7.42 7.96
N GLU A 213 -21.55 -7.14 8.83
CA GLU A 213 -21.65 -7.38 10.26
C GLU A 213 -20.94 -6.24 11.00
N LEU A 214 -21.54 -5.76 12.08
CA LEU A 214 -20.98 -4.71 12.91
C LEU A 214 -21.36 -4.99 14.37
N ARG A 215 -20.33 -5.08 15.24
CA ARG A 215 -20.53 -5.38 16.66
C ARG A 215 -19.51 -4.69 17.54
N THR A 216 -19.91 -4.36 18.75
CA THR A 216 -18.99 -3.95 19.82
C THR A 216 -18.38 -5.21 20.44
N THR A 217 -17.07 -5.25 20.58
CA THR A 217 -16.32 -6.40 21.13
C THR A 217 -15.71 -6.09 22.50
N ALA A 218 -15.46 -4.81 22.79
CA ALA A 218 -14.99 -4.32 24.09
C ALA A 218 -15.47 -2.87 24.30
N PRO A 219 -15.33 -2.27 25.50
CA PRO A 219 -15.71 -0.88 25.74
C PRO A 219 -14.99 0.13 24.84
N ASP A 220 -13.89 -0.26 24.22
CA ASP A 220 -13.00 0.53 23.36
C ASP A 220 -12.68 -0.19 22.04
N GLU A 221 -13.51 -1.18 21.64
CA GLU A 221 -13.25 -1.95 20.43
C GLU A 221 -14.57 -2.30 19.70
N ILE A 222 -14.57 -2.09 18.36
CA ILE A 222 -15.60 -2.61 17.48
C ILE A 222 -14.98 -3.49 16.41
N ALA A 223 -15.75 -4.43 15.91
CA ALA A 223 -15.35 -5.28 14.80
C ALA A 223 -16.52 -5.51 13.86
N GLY A 224 -16.19 -5.88 12.64
CA GLY A 224 -17.19 -6.14 11.63
C GLY A 224 -16.61 -6.66 10.34
N MET A 225 -17.48 -6.71 9.34
CA MET A 225 -17.09 -7.08 7.98
C MET A 225 -18.04 -6.47 6.98
N ARG A 226 -17.58 -6.33 5.76
CA ARG A 226 -18.44 -6.15 4.59
C ARG A 226 -18.00 -7.07 3.46
N ARG A 227 -18.96 -7.47 2.63
CA ARG A 227 -18.73 -8.11 1.35
C ARG A 227 -19.23 -7.20 0.25
N THR A 228 -18.41 -6.99 -0.75
CA THR A 228 -18.77 -6.20 -1.93
C THR A 228 -18.76 -7.05 -3.19
N GLN A 229 -19.61 -6.66 -4.13
CA GLN A 229 -19.61 -7.13 -5.50
C GLN A 229 -19.47 -5.90 -6.41
N GLY A 230 -18.33 -5.81 -7.07
CA GLY A 230 -17.96 -4.70 -7.94
C GLY A 230 -17.14 -5.20 -9.13
N TRP A 231 -16.04 -4.53 -9.42
CA TRP A 231 -15.06 -5.01 -10.38
C TRP A 231 -14.50 -6.39 -9.97
N VAL A 232 -14.17 -6.56 -8.68
CA VAL A 232 -13.98 -7.90 -8.14
C VAL A 232 -15.33 -8.50 -7.75
N PRO A 233 -15.65 -9.74 -8.20
CA PRO A 233 -16.99 -10.31 -8.00
C PRO A 233 -17.32 -10.63 -6.55
N ASP A 234 -16.34 -10.78 -5.67
CA ASP A 234 -16.53 -11.39 -4.34
C ASP A 234 -15.40 -10.97 -3.40
N GLN A 235 -15.55 -9.78 -2.80
CA GLN A 235 -14.53 -9.24 -1.89
C GLN A 235 -15.04 -9.24 -0.45
N TYR A 236 -14.29 -9.86 0.44
CA TYR A 236 -14.54 -9.84 1.89
C TYR A 236 -13.48 -8.99 2.57
N VAL A 237 -13.91 -7.98 3.31
CA VAL A 237 -13.05 -7.18 4.19
C VAL A 237 -13.59 -7.25 5.60
N PHE A 238 -12.83 -7.89 6.48
CA PHE A 238 -13.06 -7.92 7.93
C PHE A 238 -12.18 -6.86 8.58
N PHE A 239 -12.68 -6.25 9.64
CA PHE A 239 -11.92 -5.30 10.42
C PHE A 239 -12.11 -5.48 11.92
N SER A 240 -11.12 -5.01 12.70
CA SER A 240 -11.19 -4.76 14.13
C SER A 240 -10.55 -3.42 14.41
N ALA A 241 -11.29 -2.51 15.03
CA ALA A 241 -10.86 -1.17 15.37
C ALA A 241 -10.76 -1.01 16.89
N ARG A 242 -9.56 -0.71 17.40
CA ARG A 242 -9.25 -0.45 18.80
C ARG A 242 -9.03 1.04 18.99
N PHE A 243 -9.62 1.59 20.03
CA PHE A 243 -9.61 3.02 20.34
C PHE A 243 -8.81 3.28 21.62
N SER A 244 -8.14 4.44 21.70
CA SER A 244 -7.37 4.86 22.88
C SER A 244 -8.25 5.27 24.06
N GLU A 245 -9.54 5.52 23.80
CA GLU A 245 -10.52 5.94 24.79
C GLU A 245 -11.76 5.04 24.73
N PRO A 246 -12.38 4.73 25.86
CA PRO A 246 -13.61 3.94 25.87
C PRO A 246 -14.79 4.78 25.31
N PHE A 247 -15.75 4.07 24.73
CA PHE A 247 -16.99 4.68 24.29
C PHE A 247 -17.83 5.18 25.47
N ALA A 248 -18.26 6.43 25.41
CA ALA A 248 -19.29 6.96 26.31
C ALA A 248 -20.70 6.49 25.89
N ASP A 249 -20.91 6.32 24.58
CA ASP A 249 -22.13 5.75 23.99
C ASP A 249 -21.81 5.07 22.65
N VAL A 250 -22.54 4.01 22.33
CA VAL A 250 -22.46 3.29 21.06
C VAL A 250 -23.87 3.11 20.49
N ARG A 251 -24.09 3.64 19.29
CA ARG A 251 -25.33 3.45 18.58
C ARG A 251 -25.06 2.67 17.28
N LEU A 252 -25.45 1.41 17.23
CA LEU A 252 -25.45 0.63 16.00
C LEU A 252 -26.71 0.93 15.20
N LEU A 253 -26.53 1.33 13.95
CA LEU A 253 -27.62 1.62 13.00
C LEU A 253 -27.79 0.40 12.07
N GLY A 254 -28.37 -0.65 12.61
CA GLY A 254 -28.40 -1.96 11.99
C GLY A 254 -27.01 -2.54 11.83
N ASP A 255 -26.77 -3.16 10.68
CA ASP A 255 -25.47 -3.71 10.26
C ASP A 255 -24.66 -2.77 9.36
N LYS A 256 -25.13 -1.52 9.19
CA LYS A 256 -24.62 -0.56 8.19
C LYS A 256 -23.64 0.42 8.76
N GLN A 257 -23.96 1.02 9.90
CA GLN A 257 -23.20 2.10 10.49
C GLN A 257 -23.13 1.99 12.01
N ALA A 258 -22.05 2.49 12.61
CA ALA A 258 -21.96 2.73 14.04
C ALA A 258 -21.65 4.20 14.31
N VAL A 259 -22.36 4.79 15.28
CA VAL A 259 -22.01 6.08 15.87
C VAL A 259 -21.34 5.81 17.22
N LEU A 260 -20.08 6.14 17.32
CA LEU A 260 -19.27 5.99 18.52
C LEU A 260 -19.08 7.36 19.15
N THR A 261 -19.53 7.54 20.38
CA THR A 261 -19.41 8.80 21.11
C THR A 261 -18.40 8.65 22.24
N PHE A 262 -17.51 9.60 22.38
CA PHE A 262 -16.46 9.64 23.41
C PHE A 262 -16.75 10.70 24.45
N ALA A 263 -15.97 10.71 25.53
CA ALA A 263 -16.11 11.70 26.59
C ALA A 263 -15.93 13.13 26.03
N PRO A 264 -16.69 14.12 26.53
CA PRO A 264 -16.66 15.50 25.99
C PRO A 264 -15.29 16.18 26.12
N ASP A 265 -14.45 15.72 27.04
CA ASP A 265 -13.10 16.21 27.30
C ASP A 265 -12.01 15.42 26.56
N THR A 266 -12.36 14.47 25.72
CA THR A 266 -11.41 13.80 24.83
C THR A 266 -10.80 14.83 23.86
N GLU A 267 -9.52 15.10 24.03
CA GLU A 267 -8.76 16.02 23.16
C GLU A 267 -8.14 15.30 21.98
N THR A 268 -7.65 14.09 22.19
CA THR A 268 -7.01 13.27 21.15
C THR A 268 -7.54 11.85 21.20
N LEU A 269 -7.84 11.29 20.04
CA LEU A 269 -8.30 9.91 19.88
C LEU A 269 -7.39 9.21 18.88
N THR A 270 -6.75 8.14 19.31
CA THR A 270 -5.97 7.24 18.42
C THR A 270 -6.77 5.97 18.17
N ILE A 271 -6.79 5.53 16.92
CA ILE A 271 -7.56 4.35 16.49
C ILE A 271 -6.66 3.46 15.65
N ALA A 272 -6.53 2.19 15.99
CA ALA A 272 -5.84 1.20 15.15
C ALA A 272 -6.88 0.25 14.54
N VAL A 273 -6.95 0.25 13.20
CA VAL A 273 -7.91 -0.54 12.42
C VAL A 273 -7.14 -1.62 11.67
N GLY A 274 -7.15 -2.83 12.19
CA GLY A 274 -6.63 -4.00 11.50
C GLY A 274 -7.60 -4.49 10.44
N LEU A 275 -7.09 -4.90 9.29
CA LEU A 275 -7.84 -5.54 8.22
C LEU A 275 -7.47 -7.01 8.07
N SER A 276 -8.38 -7.78 7.49
CA SER A 276 -8.16 -9.17 7.06
C SER A 276 -9.19 -9.56 6.00
N SER A 277 -8.80 -10.42 5.07
CA SER A 277 -9.75 -11.08 4.17
C SER A 277 -10.36 -12.36 4.77
N VAL A 278 -9.92 -12.78 5.96
CA VAL A 278 -10.23 -14.08 6.57
C VAL A 278 -11.33 -13.95 7.62
N SER A 279 -11.09 -13.17 8.68
CA SER A 279 -12.02 -12.97 9.79
C SER A 279 -11.72 -11.70 10.60
N ALA A 280 -12.68 -11.25 11.39
CA ALA A 280 -12.50 -10.15 12.33
C ALA A 280 -11.48 -10.48 13.44
N GLU A 281 -11.38 -11.75 13.84
CA GLU A 281 -10.37 -12.24 14.77
C GLU A 281 -8.95 -12.11 14.20
N ASN A 282 -8.77 -12.43 12.90
CA ASN A 282 -7.50 -12.23 12.20
C ASN A 282 -7.19 -10.74 12.02
N ALA A 283 -8.18 -9.91 11.70
CA ALA A 283 -8.02 -8.46 11.66
C ALA A 283 -7.52 -7.90 13.01
N ARG A 284 -8.08 -8.40 14.11
CA ARG A 284 -7.62 -8.07 15.45
C ARG A 284 -6.19 -8.56 15.71
N LEU A 285 -5.89 -9.79 15.30
CA LEU A 285 -4.55 -10.37 15.43
C LEU A 285 -3.51 -9.52 14.69
N ASN A 286 -3.82 -9.08 13.47
CA ASN A 286 -2.98 -8.18 12.69
C ASN A 286 -2.73 -6.86 13.43
N SER A 287 -3.82 -6.23 13.92
CA SER A 287 -3.74 -4.96 14.65
C SER A 287 -2.91 -5.08 15.93
N VAL A 288 -3.08 -6.13 16.72
CA VAL A 288 -2.33 -6.31 17.98
C VAL A 288 -0.86 -6.64 17.70
N ALA A 289 -0.56 -7.40 16.65
CA ALA A 289 0.82 -7.76 16.30
C ALA A 289 1.61 -6.56 15.77
N GLU A 290 0.98 -5.70 14.96
CA GLU A 290 1.65 -4.58 14.30
C GLU A 290 1.59 -3.27 15.12
N VAL A 291 0.52 -3.09 15.89
CA VAL A 291 0.27 -1.89 16.70
C VAL A 291 -0.12 -2.33 18.13
N PRO A 292 0.79 -2.96 18.89
CA PRO A 292 0.47 -3.47 20.22
C PRO A 292 0.02 -2.37 21.17
N GLU A 293 0.66 -1.21 21.10
CA GLU A 293 0.28 0.02 21.77
C GLU A 293 -0.28 1.00 20.75
N LEU A 294 -1.27 1.83 21.15
CA LEU A 294 -1.87 2.83 20.28
C LEU A 294 -0.99 4.09 20.20
N ASP A 295 0.28 3.89 19.87
CA ASP A 295 1.27 4.96 19.70
C ASP A 295 1.39 5.31 18.22
N PHE A 296 0.69 6.37 17.82
CA PHE A 296 0.67 6.88 16.45
C PHE A 296 2.08 7.22 15.94
N ASP A 297 2.87 7.91 16.76
CA ASP A 297 4.18 8.42 16.33
C ASP A 297 5.18 7.27 16.14
N ALA A 298 5.10 6.22 16.97
CA ALA A 298 5.90 5.01 16.78
C ALA A 298 5.51 4.24 15.51
N VAL A 299 4.22 4.18 15.15
CA VAL A 299 3.78 3.57 13.89
C VAL A 299 4.25 4.38 12.70
N HIS A 300 4.08 5.71 12.73
CA HIS A 300 4.55 6.60 11.66
C HIS A 300 6.07 6.48 11.45
N ALA A 301 6.85 6.45 12.52
CA ALA A 301 8.30 6.26 12.42
C ALA A 301 8.67 4.91 11.77
N ARG A 302 7.93 3.83 12.07
CA ARG A 302 8.13 2.53 11.42
C ARG A 302 7.73 2.55 9.95
N ALA A 303 6.61 3.17 9.59
CA ALA A 303 6.18 3.33 8.20
C ALA A 303 7.24 4.08 7.38
N ALA A 304 7.75 5.20 7.91
CA ALA A 304 8.84 5.96 7.29
C ALA A 304 10.13 5.14 7.14
N ALA A 305 10.44 4.27 8.11
CA ALA A 305 11.60 3.37 8.03
C ALA A 305 11.43 2.31 6.93
N LEU A 306 10.26 1.69 6.80
CA LEU A 306 9.94 0.75 5.72
C LEU A 306 10.07 1.41 4.34
N TRP A 307 9.57 2.63 4.19
CA TRP A 307 9.71 3.38 2.95
C TRP A 307 11.17 3.75 2.64
N ARG A 308 11.95 4.12 3.66
CA ARG A 308 13.37 4.41 3.49
C ARG A 308 14.15 3.17 3.02
N GLU A 309 13.85 2.02 3.58
CA GLU A 309 14.41 0.74 3.14
C GLU A 309 14.04 0.45 1.69
N ALA A 310 12.73 0.52 1.38
CA ALA A 310 12.22 0.22 0.04
C ALA A 310 12.72 1.19 -1.06
N LEU A 311 12.85 2.48 -0.75
CA LEU A 311 13.40 3.47 -1.69
C LEU A 311 14.93 3.42 -1.79
N GLY A 312 15.58 2.74 -0.84
CA GLY A 312 17.01 2.47 -0.85
C GLY A 312 17.47 1.42 -1.85
N ASP A 313 16.55 0.69 -2.50
CA ASP A 313 16.89 -0.30 -3.53
C ASP A 313 17.60 0.31 -4.73
N ILE A 314 17.23 1.54 -5.09
CA ILE A 314 17.85 2.30 -6.18
C ILE A 314 18.11 3.73 -5.72
N VAL A 315 19.39 4.05 -5.53
CA VAL A 315 19.83 5.38 -5.12
C VAL A 315 20.44 6.10 -6.30
N VAL A 316 20.00 7.34 -6.53
CA VAL A 316 20.53 8.21 -7.58
C VAL A 316 21.12 9.48 -6.97
N GLU A 317 22.11 10.04 -7.62
CA GLU A 317 22.77 11.28 -7.23
C GLU A 317 22.82 12.26 -8.41
N GLY A 318 22.70 13.54 -8.14
CA GLY A 318 22.73 14.60 -9.14
C GLY A 318 21.34 14.99 -9.64
N GLY A 319 21.29 15.85 -10.64
CA GLY A 319 20.05 16.43 -11.15
C GLY A 319 19.52 17.60 -10.30
N SER A 320 18.42 18.17 -10.75
CA SER A 320 17.67 19.18 -10.02
C SER A 320 16.80 18.54 -8.92
N ARG A 321 16.29 19.35 -7.99
CA ARG A 321 15.33 18.86 -6.99
C ARG A 321 14.09 18.24 -7.65
N ASP A 322 13.58 18.84 -8.71
CA ASP A 322 12.38 18.33 -9.39
C ASP A 322 12.63 16.97 -10.07
N GLU A 323 13.80 16.76 -10.66
CA GLU A 323 14.19 15.45 -11.20
C GLU A 323 14.29 14.39 -10.09
N MET A 324 14.83 14.74 -8.92
CA MET A 324 14.89 13.85 -7.77
C MET A 324 13.49 13.54 -7.23
N VAL A 325 12.60 14.54 -7.14
CA VAL A 325 11.19 14.35 -6.73
C VAL A 325 10.48 13.42 -7.73
N ASN A 326 10.60 13.66 -9.01
CA ASN A 326 9.99 12.79 -10.04
C ASN A 326 10.52 11.36 -9.95
N PHE A 327 11.83 11.18 -9.77
CA PHE A 327 12.43 9.84 -9.67
C PHE A 327 11.95 9.08 -8.44
N TYR A 328 12.06 9.67 -7.25
CA TYR A 328 11.69 8.97 -6.02
C TYR A 328 10.18 8.81 -5.86
N THR A 329 9.37 9.75 -6.37
CA THR A 329 7.91 9.57 -6.41
C THR A 329 7.50 8.47 -7.38
N ALA A 330 8.13 8.37 -8.55
CA ALA A 330 7.91 7.24 -9.46
C ALA A 330 8.32 5.91 -8.80
N GLN A 331 9.46 5.86 -8.10
CA GLN A 331 9.89 4.69 -7.34
C GLN A 331 8.90 4.34 -6.22
N TYR A 332 8.35 5.33 -5.50
CA TYR A 332 7.29 5.16 -4.51
C TYR A 332 6.05 4.52 -5.13
N HIS A 333 5.56 5.04 -6.26
CA HIS A 333 4.40 4.45 -6.95
C HIS A 333 4.62 3.00 -7.38
N THR A 334 5.86 2.60 -7.72
CA THR A 334 6.15 1.19 -8.06
C THR A 334 6.01 0.23 -6.88
N LYS A 335 5.83 0.73 -5.66
CA LYS A 335 5.72 -0.07 -4.43
C LYS A 335 4.36 0.05 -3.73
N LEU A 336 3.36 0.68 -4.39
CA LEU A 336 1.99 0.73 -3.89
C LEU A 336 1.22 -0.57 -4.17
N THR A 337 1.54 -1.26 -5.26
CA THR A 337 0.99 -2.56 -5.66
C THR A 337 2.09 -3.50 -6.11
N PRO A 338 1.92 -4.83 -5.99
CA PRO A 338 0.75 -5.59 -5.52
C PRO A 338 0.46 -5.39 -4.03
N ASN A 339 -0.73 -5.81 -3.60
CA ASN A 339 -1.13 -5.68 -2.21
C ASN A 339 -0.99 -7.02 -1.46
N LEU A 340 -0.46 -6.93 -0.26
CA LEU A 340 -0.41 -8.04 0.68
C LEU A 340 -1.84 -8.48 1.04
N MET A 341 -2.11 -9.79 1.01
CA MET A 341 -3.42 -10.37 1.31
C MET A 341 -3.39 -11.40 2.43
N SER A 342 -2.19 -11.80 2.88
CA SER A 342 -2.06 -12.75 4.00
C SER A 342 -1.91 -12.03 5.34
N ASP A 343 -2.59 -12.58 6.36
CA ASP A 343 -2.52 -12.14 7.75
C ASP A 343 -1.17 -12.47 8.40
N VAL A 344 -0.89 -11.94 9.58
CA VAL A 344 0.37 -12.19 10.31
C VAL A 344 0.57 -13.67 10.67
N ASN A 345 -0.52 -14.45 10.77
CA ASN A 345 -0.47 -15.90 10.97
C ASN A 345 -0.30 -16.68 9.65
N GLY A 346 -0.19 -15.97 8.51
CA GLY A 346 -0.05 -16.54 7.17
C GLY A 346 -1.36 -16.96 6.50
N GLU A 347 -2.51 -16.81 7.14
CA GLU A 347 -3.81 -17.13 6.54
C GLU A 347 -4.23 -16.09 5.49
N TYR A 348 -4.93 -16.54 4.46
CA TYR A 348 -5.47 -15.69 3.40
C TYR A 348 -6.70 -16.34 2.77
N ARG A 349 -7.54 -15.54 2.11
CA ARG A 349 -8.69 -16.01 1.33
C ARG A 349 -8.28 -16.26 -0.11
N ARG A 350 -8.56 -17.46 -0.60
CA ARG A 350 -8.30 -17.89 -1.98
C ARG A 350 -9.41 -17.42 -2.93
N HIS A 351 -9.17 -17.53 -4.23
CA HIS A 351 -10.15 -17.21 -5.27
C HIS A 351 -11.39 -18.13 -5.27
N ASP A 352 -11.34 -19.29 -4.62
CA ASP A 352 -12.52 -20.16 -4.37
C ASP A 352 -13.19 -19.89 -3.02
N GLN A 353 -12.84 -18.77 -2.38
CA GLN A 353 -13.34 -18.29 -1.09
C GLN A 353 -12.96 -19.16 0.11
N ARG A 354 -12.20 -20.23 -0.07
CA ARG A 354 -11.66 -21.03 1.04
C ARG A 354 -10.47 -20.32 1.67
N ILE A 355 -10.29 -20.58 2.96
CA ILE A 355 -9.12 -20.09 3.69
C ILE A 355 -7.97 -21.06 3.54
N ALA A 356 -6.81 -20.53 3.22
CA ALA A 356 -5.54 -21.26 3.16
C ALA A 356 -4.46 -20.53 3.97
N ARG A 357 -3.29 -21.12 4.03
CA ARG A 357 -2.16 -20.56 4.77
C ARG A 357 -0.87 -20.68 3.95
N MET A 358 -0.15 -19.57 3.84
CA MET A 358 1.18 -19.57 3.25
C MET A 358 2.16 -20.36 4.12
N PRO A 359 3.16 -21.01 3.51
CA PRO A 359 4.29 -21.54 4.26
C PRO A 359 4.95 -20.45 5.13
N GLN A 360 5.54 -20.86 6.25
CA GLN A 360 6.19 -19.93 7.16
C GLN A 360 7.22 -19.05 6.42
N GLY A 361 7.10 -17.74 6.60
CA GLY A 361 7.95 -16.74 5.97
C GLY A 361 7.57 -16.37 4.54
N GLY A 362 6.48 -16.94 3.96
CA GLY A 362 5.93 -16.52 2.69
C GLY A 362 4.75 -15.55 2.86
N ALA A 363 4.50 -14.72 1.85
CA ALA A 363 3.37 -13.82 1.78
C ALA A 363 2.51 -14.09 0.56
N TYR A 364 1.19 -13.87 0.68
CA TYR A 364 0.26 -13.96 -0.44
C TYR A 364 -0.09 -12.55 -0.92
N TYR A 365 0.04 -12.35 -2.23
CA TYR A 365 -0.22 -11.07 -2.88
C TYR A 365 -1.33 -11.19 -3.92
N SER A 366 -2.04 -10.07 -4.14
CA SER A 366 -3.00 -9.87 -5.21
C SER A 366 -2.87 -8.45 -5.78
N THR A 367 -3.79 -8.05 -6.66
CA THR A 367 -3.74 -6.77 -7.38
C THR A 367 -2.59 -6.76 -8.40
N PHE A 368 -2.62 -7.74 -9.32
CA PHE A 368 -1.62 -7.86 -10.37
C PHE A 368 -2.15 -7.30 -11.69
N SER A 369 -1.72 -6.11 -12.06
CA SER A 369 -1.99 -5.54 -13.39
C SER A 369 -0.97 -6.07 -14.42
N LEU A 370 -1.03 -7.37 -14.72
CA LEU A 370 0.04 -8.06 -15.46
C LEU A 370 0.25 -7.53 -16.88
N TRP A 371 -0.81 -7.05 -17.56
CA TRP A 371 -0.71 -6.45 -18.89
C TRP A 371 0.16 -5.18 -18.88
N ASP A 372 0.13 -4.42 -17.81
CA ASP A 372 0.94 -3.21 -17.64
C ASP A 372 2.33 -3.54 -17.11
N THR A 373 2.40 -4.36 -16.07
CA THR A 373 3.60 -4.55 -15.25
C THR A 373 4.66 -5.46 -15.88
N PHE A 374 4.27 -6.41 -16.75
CA PHE A 374 5.22 -7.34 -17.38
C PHE A 374 6.29 -6.65 -18.21
N ARG A 375 6.02 -5.42 -18.70
CA ARG A 375 6.89 -4.66 -19.61
C ARG A 375 8.16 -4.16 -18.93
N ALA A 376 8.02 -3.61 -17.71
CA ALA A 376 9.14 -2.99 -17.01
C ALA A 376 9.13 -3.26 -15.50
N TRP A 377 7.98 -3.18 -14.83
CA TRP A 377 7.90 -3.33 -13.38
C TRP A 377 8.33 -4.73 -12.91
N ASN A 378 7.77 -5.81 -13.48
CA ASN A 378 8.17 -7.16 -13.11
C ASN A 378 9.66 -7.44 -13.42
N PRO A 379 10.22 -7.07 -14.59
CA PRO A 379 11.66 -7.15 -14.85
C PRO A 379 12.50 -6.37 -13.84
N LEU A 380 12.06 -5.19 -13.38
CA LEU A 380 12.74 -4.41 -12.34
C LEU A 380 12.76 -5.18 -11.02
N GLN A 381 11.62 -5.74 -10.58
CA GLN A 381 11.55 -6.48 -9.31
C GLN A 381 12.51 -7.69 -9.29
N THR A 382 12.76 -8.32 -10.42
CA THR A 382 13.76 -9.41 -10.50
C THR A 382 15.19 -8.96 -10.20
N LEU A 383 15.46 -7.65 -10.22
CA LEU A 383 16.76 -7.06 -9.91
C LEU A 383 16.86 -6.55 -8.47
N VAL A 384 15.73 -6.09 -7.90
CA VAL A 384 15.73 -5.37 -6.62
C VAL A 384 15.09 -6.17 -5.48
N ASP A 385 14.05 -6.99 -5.74
CA ASP A 385 13.34 -7.76 -4.71
C ASP A 385 12.94 -9.17 -5.17
N THR A 386 13.89 -10.09 -5.10
CA THR A 386 13.65 -11.49 -5.48
C THR A 386 12.73 -12.23 -4.51
N THR A 387 12.56 -11.76 -3.28
CA THR A 387 11.63 -12.33 -2.30
C THR A 387 10.20 -12.06 -2.72
N LEU A 388 9.88 -10.81 -3.02
CA LEU A 388 8.58 -10.42 -3.57
C LEU A 388 8.25 -11.20 -4.86
N VAL A 389 9.20 -11.32 -5.78
CA VAL A 389 9.00 -12.08 -7.03
C VAL A 389 8.64 -13.54 -6.77
N ASN A 390 9.32 -14.20 -5.82
CA ASN A 390 8.98 -15.58 -5.46
C ASN A 390 7.57 -15.69 -4.87
N ASP A 391 7.19 -14.80 -3.97
CA ASP A 391 5.89 -14.81 -3.31
C ASP A 391 4.75 -14.47 -4.28
N MET A 392 4.97 -13.54 -5.20
CA MET A 392 4.04 -13.26 -6.30
C MET A 392 3.79 -14.48 -7.19
N ILE A 393 4.87 -15.18 -7.60
CA ILE A 393 4.73 -16.38 -8.44
C ILE A 393 4.03 -17.50 -7.67
N ARG A 394 4.32 -17.69 -6.37
CA ARG A 394 3.57 -18.64 -5.52
C ARG A 394 2.09 -18.29 -5.45
N SER A 395 1.76 -17.01 -5.33
CA SER A 395 0.37 -16.53 -5.34
C SER A 395 -0.31 -16.84 -6.68
N MET A 396 0.36 -16.57 -7.81
CA MET A 396 -0.16 -16.91 -9.15
C MET A 396 -0.37 -18.42 -9.33
N LEU A 397 0.51 -19.25 -8.77
CA LEU A 397 0.38 -20.71 -8.82
C LEU A 397 -0.75 -21.24 -7.93
N ASP A 398 -1.05 -20.57 -6.80
CA ASP A 398 -2.23 -20.88 -6.00
C ASP A 398 -3.53 -20.51 -6.76
N MET A 399 -3.56 -19.37 -7.43
CA MET A 399 -4.68 -18.98 -8.29
C MET A 399 -4.89 -19.98 -9.42
N TYR A 400 -3.80 -20.45 -10.05
CA TYR A 400 -3.83 -21.51 -11.07
C TYR A 400 -4.43 -22.82 -10.54
N ASP A 401 -4.10 -23.23 -9.32
CA ASP A 401 -4.66 -24.46 -8.71
C ASP A 401 -6.19 -24.43 -8.60
N ILE A 402 -6.77 -23.23 -8.50
CA ILE A 402 -8.22 -23.04 -8.35
C ILE A 402 -8.90 -22.99 -9.72
N THR A 403 -8.34 -22.18 -10.61
CA THR A 403 -8.99 -21.84 -11.90
C THR A 403 -8.55 -22.72 -13.06
N GLY A 404 -7.41 -23.41 -12.95
CA GLY A 404 -6.74 -24.11 -14.04
C GLY A 404 -6.04 -23.17 -15.03
N GLU A 405 -5.98 -21.87 -14.74
CA GLU A 405 -5.37 -20.82 -15.55
C GLU A 405 -4.50 -19.91 -14.68
N LEU A 406 -3.39 -19.42 -15.23
CA LEU A 406 -2.66 -18.33 -14.62
C LEU A 406 -3.50 -17.03 -14.64
N PRO A 407 -3.37 -16.16 -13.63
CA PRO A 407 -4.18 -14.96 -13.55
C PRO A 407 -3.88 -13.97 -14.68
N ILE A 408 -4.90 -13.15 -14.99
CA ILE A 408 -4.80 -12.03 -15.95
C ILE A 408 -4.77 -10.70 -15.19
N TRP A 409 -5.79 -10.46 -14.38
CA TRP A 409 -5.91 -9.26 -13.54
C TRP A 409 -6.62 -9.60 -12.22
N PRO A 410 -5.97 -10.31 -11.31
CA PRO A 410 -6.56 -10.64 -10.00
C PRO A 410 -6.64 -9.38 -9.13
N LEU A 411 -7.78 -9.19 -8.48
CA LEU A 411 -8.03 -8.16 -7.49
C LEU A 411 -8.57 -8.80 -6.22
N ALA A 412 -7.97 -8.50 -5.07
CA ALA A 412 -8.29 -9.12 -3.79
C ALA A 412 -8.36 -10.65 -3.90
N SER A 413 -9.49 -11.29 -3.56
CA SER A 413 -9.69 -12.74 -3.64
C SER A 413 -10.48 -13.19 -4.88
N GLY A 414 -10.33 -12.47 -6.01
CA GLY A 414 -11.04 -12.79 -7.26
C GLY A 414 -10.24 -12.46 -8.52
N GLU A 415 -10.65 -13.04 -9.65
CA GLU A 415 -10.11 -12.76 -10.98
C GLU A 415 -11.10 -11.86 -11.73
N THR A 416 -10.68 -10.67 -12.13
CA THR A 416 -11.54 -9.74 -12.87
C THR A 416 -11.59 -10.05 -14.36
N GLY A 417 -10.60 -10.76 -14.89
CA GLY A 417 -10.48 -11.07 -16.31
C GLY A 417 -10.27 -9.85 -17.20
N THR A 418 -9.96 -8.72 -16.59
CA THR A 418 -9.75 -7.44 -17.29
C THR A 418 -8.44 -7.46 -18.05
N MET A 419 -8.40 -6.70 -19.17
CA MET A 419 -7.27 -6.64 -20.11
C MET A 419 -7.08 -7.95 -20.92
N ILE A 420 -6.03 -7.96 -21.72
CA ILE A 420 -5.76 -8.98 -22.73
C ILE A 420 -4.50 -9.76 -22.38
N GLY A 421 -4.28 -10.85 -23.08
CA GLY A 421 -3.08 -11.69 -22.99
C GLY A 421 -3.08 -12.60 -21.76
N TYR A 422 -1.91 -13.20 -21.52
CA TYR A 422 -1.62 -14.05 -20.37
C TYR A 422 -0.16 -13.80 -19.90
N HIS A 423 0.09 -12.56 -19.54
CA HIS A 423 1.43 -12.04 -19.25
C HIS A 423 2.08 -12.66 -18.00
N ALA A 424 1.32 -13.36 -17.15
CA ALA A 424 1.89 -14.18 -16.08
C ALA A 424 2.97 -15.14 -16.60
N ALA A 425 2.78 -15.70 -17.82
CA ALA A 425 3.78 -16.56 -18.43
C ALA A 425 5.10 -15.84 -18.70
N SER A 426 5.04 -14.60 -19.20
CA SER A 426 6.23 -13.76 -19.43
C SER A 426 6.94 -13.44 -18.12
N VAL A 427 6.19 -13.10 -17.06
CA VAL A 427 6.73 -12.78 -15.72
C VAL A 427 7.45 -13.99 -15.11
N ILE A 428 6.83 -15.16 -15.15
CA ILE A 428 7.40 -16.40 -14.61
C ILE A 428 8.64 -16.82 -15.41
N ALA A 429 8.58 -16.74 -16.75
CA ALA A 429 9.70 -17.10 -17.62
C ALA A 429 10.91 -16.17 -17.39
N ASP A 430 10.69 -14.86 -17.28
CA ASP A 430 11.76 -13.87 -17.00
C ASP A 430 12.43 -14.15 -15.64
N ALA A 431 11.64 -14.37 -14.58
CA ALA A 431 12.15 -14.74 -13.27
C ALA A 431 12.95 -16.04 -13.33
N TYR A 432 12.43 -17.05 -14.02
CA TYR A 432 13.11 -18.34 -14.19
C TYR A 432 14.45 -18.19 -14.91
N LEU A 433 14.51 -17.46 -16.01
CA LEU A 433 15.73 -17.26 -16.79
C LEU A 433 16.80 -16.48 -16.03
N LYS A 434 16.40 -15.60 -15.12
CA LYS A 434 17.28 -14.83 -14.23
C LYS A 434 17.73 -15.59 -12.97
N GLY A 435 17.33 -16.86 -12.83
CA GLY A 435 17.80 -17.71 -11.72
C GLY A 435 16.94 -17.67 -10.47
N ILE A 436 15.81 -16.98 -10.45
CA ILE A 436 14.87 -16.96 -9.33
C ILE A 436 14.10 -18.29 -9.30
N ARG A 437 14.17 -19.03 -8.17
CA ARG A 437 13.72 -20.42 -8.05
C ARG A 437 12.99 -20.73 -6.75
N GLY A 438 12.51 -19.72 -6.01
CA GLY A 438 11.85 -19.92 -4.74
C GLY A 438 10.41 -20.43 -4.84
N TYR A 439 10.00 -21.00 -5.96
CA TYR A 439 8.68 -21.56 -6.25
C TYR A 439 8.80 -22.91 -6.99
N ASP A 440 7.69 -23.60 -7.16
CA ASP A 440 7.64 -24.86 -7.92
C ASP A 440 7.73 -24.57 -9.44
N ALA A 441 8.93 -24.73 -9.98
CA ALA A 441 9.23 -24.40 -11.37
C ALA A 441 8.59 -25.39 -12.37
N GLU A 442 8.42 -26.67 -11.99
CA GLU A 442 7.76 -27.68 -12.85
C GLU A 442 6.27 -27.35 -12.95
N LYS A 443 5.62 -27.08 -11.84
CA LYS A 443 4.23 -26.61 -11.80
C LYS A 443 4.05 -25.32 -12.57
N ALA A 444 5.00 -24.38 -12.43
CA ALA A 444 4.96 -23.10 -13.17
C ALA A 444 5.01 -23.34 -14.69
N LEU A 445 5.84 -24.26 -15.17
CA LEU A 445 5.91 -24.62 -16.58
C LEU A 445 4.60 -25.26 -17.06
N ASP A 446 4.03 -26.20 -16.28
CA ASP A 446 2.73 -26.81 -16.59
C ASP A 446 1.62 -25.75 -16.65
N ALA A 447 1.60 -24.84 -15.69
CA ALA A 447 0.63 -23.75 -15.65
C ALA A 447 0.75 -22.82 -16.88
N MET A 448 1.96 -22.45 -17.29
CA MET A 448 2.19 -21.66 -18.51
C MET A 448 1.70 -22.40 -19.77
N ILE A 449 2.03 -23.69 -19.92
CA ILE A 449 1.60 -24.50 -21.05
C ILE A 449 0.07 -24.62 -21.08
N ARG A 450 -0.57 -24.94 -19.96
CA ARG A 450 -2.03 -25.10 -19.89
C ARG A 450 -2.74 -23.78 -20.16
N SER A 451 -2.34 -22.70 -19.50
CA SER A 451 -2.92 -21.37 -19.73
C SER A 451 -2.82 -20.92 -21.19
N SER A 452 -1.71 -21.27 -21.88
CA SER A 452 -1.53 -20.95 -23.30
C SER A 452 -2.43 -21.78 -24.23
N ASN A 453 -2.94 -22.93 -23.79
CA ASN A 453 -3.74 -23.84 -24.61
C ASN A 453 -5.25 -23.78 -24.30
N ILE A 454 -5.68 -22.90 -23.41
CA ILE A 454 -7.10 -22.74 -23.10
C ILE A 454 -7.82 -22.11 -24.29
N ASN A 455 -8.95 -22.72 -24.67
CA ASN A 455 -9.78 -22.25 -25.78
C ASN A 455 -10.63 -21.05 -25.35
N LYS A 456 -9.98 -19.89 -25.19
CA LYS A 456 -10.62 -18.60 -24.86
C LYS A 456 -10.18 -17.52 -25.86
N LYS A 457 -10.98 -16.49 -25.99
CA LYS A 457 -10.67 -15.27 -26.78
C LYS A 457 -10.26 -15.57 -28.25
N GLY A 458 -10.75 -16.68 -28.83
CA GLY A 458 -10.49 -17.03 -30.22
C GLY A 458 -9.20 -17.81 -30.48
N SER A 459 -8.58 -18.34 -29.44
CA SER A 459 -7.35 -19.13 -29.55
C SER A 459 -7.53 -20.44 -30.34
N ASP A 460 -8.74 -21.01 -30.37
CA ASP A 460 -9.16 -22.13 -31.22
C ASP A 460 -8.97 -21.81 -32.72
N TYR A 461 -9.37 -20.63 -33.16
CA TYR A 461 -9.14 -20.17 -34.51
C TYR A 461 -7.65 -19.99 -34.80
N TYR A 462 -6.89 -19.42 -33.86
CA TYR A 462 -5.45 -19.24 -34.01
C TYR A 462 -4.73 -20.59 -34.17
N VAL A 463 -5.07 -21.57 -33.34
CA VAL A 463 -4.49 -22.92 -33.43
C VAL A 463 -4.85 -23.59 -34.75
N ALA A 464 -6.12 -23.45 -35.19
CA ALA A 464 -6.60 -24.12 -36.41
C ALA A 464 -6.15 -23.42 -37.70
N GLN A 465 -6.01 -22.11 -37.73
CA GLN A 465 -5.85 -21.30 -38.95
C GLN A 465 -4.60 -20.39 -38.94
N GLY A 466 -3.89 -20.27 -37.82
CA GLY A 466 -2.74 -19.36 -37.65
C GLY A 466 -3.11 -17.89 -37.46
N PHE A 467 -4.41 -17.56 -37.38
CA PHE A 467 -4.91 -16.20 -37.14
C PHE A 467 -6.30 -16.24 -36.47
N ILE A 468 -6.71 -15.13 -35.86
CA ILE A 468 -8.05 -14.96 -35.30
C ILE A 468 -8.86 -14.10 -36.25
N PRO A 469 -9.97 -14.61 -36.84
CA PRO A 469 -10.78 -13.84 -37.77
C PRO A 469 -11.52 -12.68 -37.08
N SER A 470 -11.27 -11.45 -37.50
CA SER A 470 -11.84 -10.23 -36.87
C SER A 470 -13.37 -10.13 -37.06
N ASN A 471 -13.94 -10.80 -38.05
CA ASN A 471 -15.40 -10.86 -38.25
C ASN A 471 -16.08 -11.84 -37.28
N ILE A 472 -15.33 -12.72 -36.60
CA ILE A 472 -15.84 -13.68 -35.62
C ILE A 472 -15.50 -13.19 -34.19
N LYS A 473 -14.27 -12.73 -33.97
CA LYS A 473 -13.80 -12.15 -32.74
C LYS A 473 -13.17 -10.80 -33.03
N ARG A 474 -13.80 -9.75 -32.51
CA ARG A 474 -13.34 -8.35 -32.72
C ARG A 474 -12.15 -7.96 -31.88
N GLU A 475 -11.79 -8.73 -30.88
CA GLU A 475 -10.60 -8.49 -30.05
C GLU A 475 -9.34 -8.88 -30.81
N LEU A 476 -8.67 -7.91 -31.38
CA LEU A 476 -7.45 -8.08 -32.17
C LEU A 476 -6.21 -8.48 -31.35
N VAL A 477 -6.27 -8.52 -30.03
CA VAL A 477 -5.06 -8.56 -29.20
C VAL A 477 -5.03 -9.71 -28.20
N SER A 478 -5.91 -10.68 -28.35
CA SER A 478 -5.76 -11.96 -27.63
C SER A 478 -4.61 -12.79 -28.22
N CYS A 479 -3.56 -12.13 -28.69
CA CYS A 479 -2.44 -12.82 -29.29
C CYS A 479 -1.71 -13.65 -28.23
N ARG A 480 -1.71 -14.94 -28.45
CA ARG A 480 -0.67 -15.80 -27.92
C ARG A 480 0.61 -15.48 -28.67
N LEU A 481 1.57 -14.94 -27.98
CA LEU A 481 2.95 -14.86 -28.46
C LEU A 481 3.73 -16.04 -27.90
#